data_fcc5e9a8c3468361532beae701710039
#
_entry.id   fcc5e9a8c3468361532beae701710039
#
_cell.length_a   1.000
_cell.length_b   1.000
_cell.length_c   1.000
_cell.angle_alpha   90.00
_cell.angle_beta   90.00
_cell.angle_gamma   90.00
#
_symmetry.space_group_name_H-M   'P 1'
#
loop_
_entity.id
_entity.type
_entity.pdbx_description
1 polymer ?
#
loop_
_entity_poly.entity_id
_entity_poly.type
_entity_poly.pdbx_seq_one_letter_code
_entity_poly.pdbx_strand_id
1 'polypeptide(L)'
;MRKELLLISVLLFVCTAIFAQGDFKLSEQMFSRINQNPAAIGNHEKLQIFTAGRMQYVGLGLEQSPTSALLNGHYYNEKLKSGFGLSFTYDELGLYNQTINAKICYAYNIDLFDGGLLSLGLSAGVVNKIFDPERHIWRDNGDPLDTQTEKTNTTAFDLDFGFEFSYKYLLVGASITHLPGITQDVRTTAAPSHINAYVRGNIPLPEKFNLIPAFTYTNIGACNMGKLISGELSEILSIGQEHVMDLSMTAVYDGKYWLGVGYRINSAVSIMAGFEWQWLRIGYCYDVSVGPAWSLTSSTHEVMLSFAIPTKKPVIW
;
A
#
# COMPACT_ATOMS: atom_id res chain seq x y z
N MET A 1 -9.46 -5.40 -41.98
CA MET A 1 -10.31 -5.84 -40.86
C MET A 1 -9.54 -6.38 -39.67
N ARG A 2 -8.73 -7.48 -39.73
CA ARG A 2 -8.03 -7.98 -38.55
C ARG A 2 -6.94 -7.04 -37.99
N LYS A 3 -6.21 -6.30 -38.83
CA LYS A 3 -5.18 -5.34 -38.41
C LYS A 3 -5.79 -4.06 -37.80
N GLU A 4 -6.90 -3.61 -38.31
CA GLU A 4 -7.65 -2.46 -37.81
C GLU A 4 -8.34 -2.74 -36.49
N LEU A 5 -8.88 -3.96 -36.29
CA LEU A 5 -9.41 -4.42 -35.02
C LEU A 5 -8.33 -4.54 -33.95
N LEU A 6 -7.10 -4.96 -34.32
CA LEU A 6 -5.96 -5.03 -33.42
C LEU A 6 -5.47 -3.63 -33.04
N LEU A 7 -5.48 -2.68 -33.99
CA LEU A 7 -5.13 -1.27 -33.73
C LEU A 7 -6.18 -0.60 -32.82
N ILE A 8 -7.45 -0.86 -33.04
CA ILE A 8 -8.55 -0.34 -32.20
C ILE A 8 -8.51 -0.96 -30.80
N SER A 9 -8.21 -2.25 -30.64
CA SER A 9 -8.04 -2.86 -29.34
C SER A 9 -6.79 -2.36 -28.61
N VAL A 10 -5.70 -2.07 -29.30
CA VAL A 10 -4.52 -1.42 -28.72
C VAL A 10 -4.80 0.04 -28.37
N LEU A 11 -5.54 0.78 -29.18
CA LEU A 11 -5.94 2.16 -28.86
C LEU A 11 -6.93 2.25 -27.70
N LEU A 12 -7.85 1.28 -27.56
CA LEU A 12 -8.76 1.17 -26.41
C LEU A 12 -8.03 0.79 -25.12
N PHE A 13 -6.89 0.11 -25.19
CA PHE A 13 -6.03 -0.19 -24.04
C PHE A 13 -5.17 1.00 -23.57
N VAL A 14 -5.00 2.03 -24.39
CA VAL A 14 -4.18 3.22 -24.10
C VAL A 14 -4.98 4.35 -23.45
N CYS A 15 -6.31 4.31 -23.50
CA CYS A 15 -7.16 5.29 -22.83
C CYS A 15 -7.51 4.90 -21.38
N THR A 16 -6.53 4.53 -20.56
CA THR A 16 -6.73 4.51 -19.11
C THR A 16 -6.48 5.93 -18.59
N ALA A 17 -7.57 6.60 -18.20
CA ALA A 17 -7.50 7.89 -17.54
C ALA A 17 -6.60 7.76 -16.30
N ILE A 18 -5.61 8.65 -16.19
CA ILE A 18 -4.71 8.73 -15.05
C ILE A 18 -5.50 9.33 -13.89
N PHE A 19 -6.13 8.50 -13.08
CA PHE A 19 -6.65 8.85 -11.77
C PHE A 19 -5.65 8.36 -10.72
N ALA A 20 -4.59 9.16 -10.49
CA ALA A 20 -3.57 8.84 -9.50
C ALA A 20 -4.00 9.34 -8.11
N GLN A 21 -4.95 8.68 -7.47
CA GLN A 21 -5.34 8.94 -6.08
C GLN A 21 -5.49 7.61 -5.31
N GLY A 22 -4.37 6.89 -5.18
CA GLY A 22 -4.28 5.71 -4.34
C GLY A 22 -3.55 6.00 -3.04
N ASP A 23 -3.75 5.13 -2.05
CA ASP A 23 -3.00 5.15 -0.80
C ASP A 23 -1.49 5.00 -1.04
N PHE A 24 -0.73 5.50 -0.08
CA PHE A 24 0.70 5.29 0.01
C PHE A 24 1.04 3.79 -0.05
N LYS A 25 1.83 3.42 -1.05
CA LYS A 25 2.31 2.05 -1.24
C LYS A 25 3.81 1.97 -1.06
N LEU A 26 4.24 1.14 -0.12
CA LEU A 26 5.62 0.78 0.05
C LEU A 26 6.09 -0.11 -1.11
N SER A 27 7.33 0.06 -1.54
CA SER A 27 8.01 -0.89 -2.42
C SER A 27 8.52 -2.09 -1.62
N GLU A 28 8.93 -1.87 -0.35
CA GLU A 28 9.33 -2.92 0.61
C GLU A 28 8.17 -3.41 1.48
N GLN A 29 7.05 -3.80 0.88
CA GLN A 29 5.84 -4.27 1.58
C GLN A 29 6.04 -5.53 2.43
N MET A 30 7.15 -6.23 2.23
CA MET A 30 7.42 -7.48 2.95
C MET A 30 7.60 -7.29 4.46
N PHE A 31 7.98 -6.11 4.93
CA PHE A 31 8.30 -5.86 6.33
C PHE A 31 7.15 -5.33 7.17
N SER A 32 6.16 -4.70 6.55
CA SER A 32 4.96 -4.27 7.25
C SER A 32 3.77 -4.22 6.30
N ARG A 33 2.77 -5.04 6.59
CA ARG A 33 1.53 -5.15 5.80
C ARG A 33 0.31 -4.61 6.53
N ILE A 34 0.46 -4.16 7.78
CA ILE A 34 -0.66 -3.76 8.65
C ILE A 34 -1.49 -2.60 8.05
N ASN A 35 -0.85 -1.71 7.30
CA ASN A 35 -1.53 -0.61 6.61
C ASN A 35 -2.38 -1.07 5.41
N GLN A 36 -2.07 -2.23 4.84
CA GLN A 36 -2.85 -2.84 3.75
C GLN A 36 -3.82 -3.90 4.26
N ASN A 37 -3.43 -4.65 5.29
CA ASN A 37 -4.22 -5.77 5.81
C ASN A 37 -4.05 -5.86 7.32
N PRO A 38 -5.08 -5.52 8.12
CA PRO A 38 -5.01 -5.61 9.57
C PRO A 38 -4.81 -7.06 10.08
N ALA A 39 -5.11 -8.08 9.27
CA ALA A 39 -4.87 -9.48 9.62
C ALA A 39 -3.37 -9.87 9.67
N ALA A 40 -2.46 -9.01 9.22
CA ALA A 40 -1.03 -9.29 9.22
C ALA A 40 -0.39 -9.26 10.63
N ILE A 41 -1.12 -8.83 11.66
CA ILE A 41 -0.60 -8.74 13.03
C ILE A 41 -0.38 -10.14 13.62
N GLY A 42 0.83 -10.38 14.13
CA GLY A 42 1.16 -11.58 14.89
C GLY A 42 1.51 -12.81 14.06
N ASN A 43 1.58 -12.70 12.74
CA ASN A 43 1.95 -13.81 11.88
C ASN A 43 3.46 -14.09 11.88
N HIS A 44 4.28 -13.06 12.03
CA HIS A 44 5.72 -13.17 12.09
C HIS A 44 6.30 -12.50 13.33
N GLU A 45 5.90 -11.25 13.60
CA GLU A 45 6.38 -10.48 14.74
C GLU A 45 5.39 -10.47 15.90
N LYS A 46 5.93 -10.69 17.11
CA LYS A 46 5.20 -10.49 18.36
C LYS A 46 5.09 -9.02 18.74
N LEU A 47 6.13 -8.26 18.48
CA LEU A 47 6.20 -6.82 18.64
C LEU A 47 6.88 -6.25 17.42
N GLN A 48 6.29 -5.25 16.81
CA GLN A 48 6.93 -4.49 15.75
C GLN A 48 6.63 -3.00 15.92
N ILE A 49 7.63 -2.18 15.68
CA ILE A 49 7.52 -0.76 15.41
C ILE A 49 8.19 -0.56 14.06
N PHE A 50 7.46 -0.07 13.09
CA PHE A 50 7.92 0.09 11.72
C PHE A 50 7.67 1.52 11.25
N THR A 51 8.66 2.13 10.64
CA THR A 51 8.52 3.42 9.97
C THR A 51 9.16 3.38 8.60
N ALA A 52 8.53 4.05 7.65
CA ALA A 52 9.07 4.25 6.32
C ALA A 52 8.81 5.67 5.85
N GLY A 53 9.77 6.21 5.12
CA GLY A 53 9.67 7.49 4.42
C GLY A 53 9.93 7.30 2.95
N ARG A 54 9.13 7.94 2.10
CA ARG A 54 9.23 7.86 0.65
C ARG A 54 9.18 9.25 0.03
N MET A 55 10.13 9.54 -0.85
CA MET A 55 10.16 10.74 -1.68
C MET A 55 10.06 10.32 -3.13
N GLN A 56 9.00 10.76 -3.81
CA GLN A 56 8.71 10.35 -5.18
C GLN A 56 9.16 11.42 -6.16
N TYR A 57 9.61 10.95 -7.34
CA TYR A 57 9.91 11.80 -8.49
C TYR A 57 10.96 12.88 -8.19
N VAL A 58 11.98 12.51 -7.46
CA VAL A 58 13.10 13.41 -7.14
C VAL A 58 13.83 13.81 -8.42
N GLY A 59 14.09 15.12 -8.62
CA GLY A 59 14.79 15.63 -9.79
C GLY A 59 13.90 16.15 -10.93
N LEU A 60 12.57 16.09 -10.78
CA LEU A 60 11.63 16.67 -11.77
C LEU A 60 11.64 18.20 -11.85
N GLY A 61 12.39 18.89 -10.98
CA GLY A 61 12.28 20.35 -10.86
C GLY A 61 10.93 20.82 -10.32
N LEU A 62 10.16 19.92 -9.71
CA LEU A 62 8.96 20.29 -8.95
C LEU A 62 9.38 21.07 -7.73
N GLU A 63 8.63 22.12 -7.39
CA GLU A 63 8.87 22.90 -6.18
C GLU A 63 8.80 22.01 -4.93
N GLN A 64 7.99 20.94 -4.98
CA GLN A 64 7.89 19.95 -3.93
C GLN A 64 7.65 18.55 -4.51
N SER A 65 8.57 17.63 -4.23
CA SER A 65 8.38 16.21 -4.56
C SER A 65 7.32 15.57 -3.64
N PRO A 66 6.42 14.74 -4.17
CA PRO A 66 5.49 13.99 -3.34
C PRO A 66 6.22 13.22 -2.24
N THR A 67 5.77 13.37 -1.01
CA THR A 67 6.42 12.80 0.17
C THR A 67 5.40 12.04 0.99
N SER A 68 5.75 10.83 1.38
CA SER A 68 4.91 9.98 2.20
C SER A 68 5.67 9.45 3.41
N ALA A 69 4.98 9.31 4.53
CA ALA A 69 5.52 8.70 5.74
C ALA A 69 4.52 7.72 6.34
N LEU A 70 5.05 6.62 6.87
CA LEU A 70 4.29 5.56 7.50
C LEU A 70 4.89 5.26 8.86
N LEU A 71 4.04 5.13 9.88
CA LEU A 71 4.40 4.63 11.21
C LEU A 71 3.40 3.56 11.62
N ASN A 72 3.86 2.34 11.77
CA ASN A 72 3.07 1.21 12.25
C ASN A 72 3.65 0.69 13.57
N GLY A 73 2.79 0.26 14.46
CA GLY A 73 3.20 -0.45 15.65
C GLY A 73 2.18 -1.51 16.01
N HIS A 74 2.64 -2.71 16.40
CA HIS A 74 1.73 -3.73 16.89
C HIS A 74 2.35 -4.60 17.98
N TYR A 75 1.47 -5.19 18.78
CA TYR A 75 1.80 -6.20 19.77
C TYR A 75 0.82 -7.38 19.64
N TYR A 76 1.36 -8.58 19.60
CA TYR A 76 0.63 -9.83 19.56
C TYR A 76 0.75 -10.60 20.87
N ASN A 77 -0.41 -10.97 21.44
CA ASN A 77 -0.47 -11.81 22.63
C ASN A 77 -0.74 -13.27 22.26
N GLU A 78 0.29 -14.10 22.36
CA GLU A 78 0.23 -15.52 21.96
C GLU A 78 -0.81 -16.33 22.78
N LYS A 79 -1.07 -15.95 24.06
CA LYS A 79 -2.05 -16.64 24.90
C LYS A 79 -3.49 -16.34 24.48
N LEU A 80 -3.75 -15.11 24.09
CA LEU A 80 -5.07 -14.67 23.62
C LEU A 80 -5.25 -14.90 22.12
N LYS A 81 -4.19 -15.32 21.42
CA LYS A 81 -4.18 -15.41 19.95
C LYS A 81 -4.65 -14.13 19.27
N SER A 82 -4.42 -12.99 19.92
CA SER A 82 -4.93 -11.69 19.52
C SER A 82 -3.81 -10.67 19.44
N GLY A 83 -3.87 -9.85 18.39
CA GLY A 83 -2.95 -8.75 18.17
C GLY A 83 -3.66 -7.40 18.16
N PHE A 84 -2.97 -6.38 18.65
CA PHE A 84 -3.41 -4.99 18.66
C PHE A 84 -2.35 -4.14 17.98
N GLY A 85 -2.76 -3.21 17.15
CA GLY A 85 -1.86 -2.35 16.42
C GLY A 85 -2.39 -0.96 16.21
N LEU A 86 -1.46 -0.09 15.80
CA LEU A 86 -1.71 1.28 15.37
C LEU A 86 -1.06 1.46 14.01
N SER A 87 -1.73 2.16 13.13
CA SER A 87 -1.20 2.57 11.82
C SER A 87 -1.45 4.05 11.63
N PHE A 88 -0.40 4.76 11.26
CA PHE A 88 -0.45 6.17 10.93
C PHE A 88 0.23 6.38 9.59
N THR A 89 -0.46 7.02 8.65
CA THR A 89 0.10 7.41 7.35
C THR A 89 -0.07 8.91 7.12
N TYR A 90 0.96 9.51 6.57
CA TYR A 90 0.95 10.86 6.03
C TYR A 90 1.36 10.78 4.57
N ASP A 91 0.58 11.38 3.71
CA ASP A 91 0.85 11.43 2.28
C ASP A 91 0.61 12.85 1.75
N GLU A 92 1.61 13.41 1.09
CA GLU A 92 1.55 14.73 0.48
C GLU A 92 1.84 14.61 -1.02
N LEU A 93 0.79 14.80 -1.81
CA LEU A 93 0.83 14.77 -3.27
C LEU A 93 0.90 16.18 -3.84
N GLY A 94 2.14 16.64 -4.13
CA GLY A 94 2.37 18.01 -4.59
C GLY A 94 2.13 19.06 -3.50
N LEU A 95 1.89 20.30 -3.91
CA LEU A 95 1.84 21.44 -2.99
C LEU A 95 0.58 21.53 -2.12
N TYR A 96 -0.51 20.87 -2.50
CA TYR A 96 -1.81 21.15 -1.89
C TYR A 96 -2.68 19.96 -1.50
N ASN A 97 -2.29 18.73 -1.80
CA ASN A 97 -3.04 17.54 -1.41
C ASN A 97 -2.33 16.82 -0.27
N GLN A 98 -2.90 16.86 0.92
CA GLN A 98 -2.41 16.13 2.08
C GLN A 98 -3.46 15.13 2.54
N THR A 99 -3.03 13.92 2.84
CA THR A 99 -3.87 12.87 3.43
C THR A 99 -3.20 12.38 4.71
N ILE A 100 -3.94 12.37 5.79
CA ILE A 100 -3.53 11.81 7.08
C ILE A 100 -4.51 10.69 7.42
N ASN A 101 -3.99 9.51 7.71
CA ASN A 101 -4.80 8.39 8.14
C ASN A 101 -4.27 7.84 9.47
N ALA A 102 -5.16 7.62 10.43
CA ALA A 102 -4.83 7.07 11.73
C ALA A 102 -5.83 5.98 12.11
N LYS A 103 -5.35 4.76 12.35
CA LYS A 103 -6.17 3.57 12.60
C LYS A 103 -5.69 2.80 13.83
N ILE A 104 -6.63 2.25 14.56
CA ILE A 104 -6.41 1.16 15.51
C ILE A 104 -6.74 -0.16 14.80
N CYS A 105 -5.91 -1.18 15.01
CA CYS A 105 -5.99 -2.45 14.32
C CYS A 105 -6.09 -3.59 15.34
N TYR A 106 -6.90 -4.58 15.00
CA TYR A 106 -7.05 -5.80 15.78
C TYR A 106 -6.97 -7.01 14.84
N ALA A 107 -6.28 -8.07 15.27
CA ALA A 107 -6.27 -9.35 14.58
C ALA A 107 -6.48 -10.51 15.54
N TYR A 108 -7.19 -11.53 15.07
CA TYR A 108 -7.37 -12.80 15.77
C TYR A 108 -6.80 -13.93 14.92
N ASN A 109 -5.90 -14.73 15.52
CA ASN A 109 -5.18 -15.80 14.85
C ASN A 109 -5.74 -17.15 15.24
N ILE A 110 -6.07 -17.98 14.24
CA ILE A 110 -6.69 -19.29 14.38
C ILE A 110 -5.71 -20.34 13.87
N ASP A 111 -5.23 -21.22 14.74
CA ASP A 111 -4.47 -22.40 14.32
C ASP A 111 -5.45 -23.40 13.68
N LEU A 112 -5.31 -23.69 12.40
CA LEU A 112 -6.21 -24.60 11.67
C LEU A 112 -5.72 -26.06 11.74
N PHE A 113 -4.44 -26.27 11.47
CA PHE A 113 -3.77 -27.58 11.46
C PHE A 113 -2.26 -27.36 11.65
N ASP A 114 -1.48 -28.43 11.73
CA ASP A 114 -0.04 -28.30 12.01
C ASP A 114 0.68 -27.44 10.97
N GLY A 115 1.11 -26.24 11.42
CA GLY A 115 1.74 -25.23 10.61
C GLY A 115 0.81 -24.37 9.77
N GLY A 116 -0.53 -24.53 9.88
CA GLY A 116 -1.52 -23.68 9.22
C GLY A 116 -2.09 -22.62 10.15
N LEU A 117 -2.02 -21.35 9.77
CA LEU A 117 -2.52 -20.20 10.52
C LEU A 117 -3.46 -19.37 9.65
N LEU A 118 -4.66 -19.12 10.15
CA LEU A 118 -5.61 -18.16 9.58
C LEU A 118 -5.74 -16.96 10.53
N SER A 119 -5.51 -15.79 10.01
CA SER A 119 -5.69 -14.53 10.73
C SER A 119 -6.85 -13.75 10.14
N LEU A 120 -7.69 -13.21 11.01
CA LEU A 120 -8.77 -12.30 10.67
C LEU A 120 -8.48 -10.95 11.31
N GLY A 121 -8.55 -9.89 10.52
CA GLY A 121 -8.20 -8.54 10.97
C GLY A 121 -9.30 -7.53 10.72
N LEU A 122 -9.40 -6.58 11.63
CA LEU A 122 -10.28 -5.43 11.55
C LEU A 122 -9.48 -4.19 11.94
N SER A 123 -9.68 -3.08 11.26
CA SER A 123 -9.21 -1.78 11.71
C SER A 123 -10.29 -0.72 11.66
N ALA A 124 -10.21 0.26 12.54
CA ALA A 124 -11.08 1.41 12.58
C ALA A 124 -10.26 2.67 12.85
N GLY A 125 -10.65 3.76 12.21
CA GLY A 125 -9.91 5.00 12.36
C GLY A 125 -10.55 6.17 11.65
N VAL A 126 -9.71 7.14 11.34
CA VAL A 126 -10.11 8.36 10.64
C VAL A 126 -9.15 8.66 9.51
N VAL A 127 -9.68 9.13 8.41
CA VAL A 127 -8.93 9.73 7.31
C VAL A 127 -9.26 11.21 7.24
N ASN A 128 -8.23 12.04 7.21
CA ASN A 128 -8.35 13.48 7.01
C ASN A 128 -7.68 13.85 5.68
N LYS A 129 -8.40 14.56 4.83
CA LYS A 129 -7.90 15.10 3.57
C LYS A 129 -7.97 16.60 3.56
N ILE A 130 -6.84 17.20 3.22
CA ILE A 130 -6.69 18.65 3.11
C ILE A 130 -6.31 18.96 1.67
N PHE A 131 -7.12 19.79 1.03
CA PHE A 131 -6.80 20.40 -0.24
C PHE A 131 -6.62 21.91 -0.02
N ASP A 132 -5.41 22.43 -0.30
CA ASP A 132 -5.01 23.80 -0.01
C ASP A 132 -4.48 24.49 -1.27
N PRO A 133 -5.36 24.98 -2.15
CA PRO A 133 -4.95 25.63 -3.40
C PRO A 133 -4.25 26.97 -3.18
N GLU A 134 -4.35 27.60 -2.00
CA GLU A 134 -3.67 28.86 -1.68
C GLU A 134 -2.13 28.72 -1.70
N ARG A 135 -1.62 27.49 -1.58
CA ARG A 135 -0.19 27.20 -1.70
C ARG A 135 0.32 27.23 -3.15
N HIS A 136 -0.58 27.32 -4.12
CA HIS A 136 -0.20 27.39 -5.53
C HIS A 136 0.25 28.78 -5.91
N ILE A 137 1.45 28.91 -6.46
CA ILE A 137 1.96 30.17 -7.00
C ILE A 137 1.56 30.22 -8.48
N TRP A 138 0.53 30.98 -8.78
CA TRP A 138 0.08 31.19 -10.16
C TRP A 138 1.10 31.97 -10.95
N ARG A 139 1.42 31.50 -12.14
CA ARG A 139 2.41 32.14 -13.02
C ARG A 139 1.86 33.40 -13.67
N ASP A 140 0.56 33.43 -13.90
CA ASP A 140 -0.14 34.57 -14.54
C ASP A 140 -1.24 35.08 -13.59
N ASN A 141 -1.18 36.34 -13.21
CA ASN A 141 -2.23 37.00 -12.44
C ASN A 141 -3.46 37.17 -13.35
N GLY A 142 -4.56 36.51 -13.01
CA GLY A 142 -5.82 36.59 -13.73
C GLY A 142 -6.19 35.36 -14.57
N ASP A 143 -5.57 34.22 -14.31
CA ASP A 143 -5.99 32.93 -14.89
C ASP A 143 -7.45 32.64 -14.44
N PRO A 144 -8.39 32.31 -15.37
CA PRO A 144 -9.76 31.94 -15.04
C PRO A 144 -9.88 30.74 -14.09
N LEU A 145 -8.81 29.93 -13.92
CA LEU A 145 -8.74 28.83 -12.98
C LEU A 145 -8.45 29.29 -11.53
N ASP A 146 -8.04 30.54 -11.33
CA ASP A 146 -7.78 31.18 -10.02
C ASP A 146 -9.05 31.33 -9.15
N THR A 147 -10.20 30.91 -9.65
CA THR A 147 -11.48 30.95 -8.91
C THR A 147 -11.66 29.81 -7.89
N GLN A 148 -10.73 28.86 -7.79
CA GLN A 148 -10.78 27.77 -6.82
C GLN A 148 -9.82 28.01 -5.65
N THR A 149 -10.08 29.04 -4.88
CA THR A 149 -9.18 29.50 -3.80
C THR A 149 -9.54 28.96 -2.42
N GLU A 150 -10.64 28.24 -2.26
CA GLU A 150 -11.05 27.78 -0.92
C GLU A 150 -10.34 26.50 -0.49
N LYS A 151 -9.65 26.60 0.64
CA LYS A 151 -9.09 25.46 1.35
C LYS A 151 -10.22 24.56 1.85
N THR A 152 -10.13 23.27 1.51
CA THR A 152 -11.04 22.27 2.04
C THR A 152 -10.31 21.33 3.00
N ASN A 153 -10.98 20.98 4.10
CA ASN A 153 -10.50 20.04 5.10
C ASN A 153 -11.65 19.11 5.48
N THR A 154 -11.51 17.83 5.13
CA THR A 154 -12.56 16.83 5.35
C THR A 154 -12.00 15.67 6.16
N THR A 155 -12.70 15.35 7.24
CA THR A 155 -12.40 14.19 8.08
C THR A 155 -13.52 13.19 8.00
N ALA A 156 -13.17 11.94 7.82
CA ALA A 156 -14.13 10.86 7.69
C ALA A 156 -13.71 9.63 8.49
N PHE A 157 -14.69 8.84 8.89
CA PHE A 157 -14.49 7.55 9.53
C PHE A 157 -13.98 6.54 8.51
N ASP A 158 -13.10 5.66 8.96
CA ASP A 158 -12.45 4.66 8.12
C ASP A 158 -12.50 3.28 8.77
N LEU A 159 -12.74 2.25 7.95
CA LEU A 159 -12.82 0.84 8.35
C LEU A 159 -12.12 -0.03 7.34
N ASP A 160 -11.35 -1.00 7.84
CA ASP A 160 -10.76 -2.05 7.02
C ASP A 160 -11.12 -3.42 7.57
N PHE A 161 -11.20 -4.38 6.69
CA PHE A 161 -11.34 -5.79 7.03
C PHE A 161 -10.38 -6.61 6.18
N GLY A 162 -9.80 -7.66 6.77
CA GLY A 162 -8.92 -8.54 6.01
C GLY A 162 -8.75 -9.91 6.61
N PHE A 163 -8.20 -10.80 5.80
CA PHE A 163 -7.72 -12.09 6.24
C PHE A 163 -6.33 -12.37 5.68
N GLU A 164 -5.58 -13.20 6.40
CA GLU A 164 -4.29 -13.72 5.95
C GLU A 164 -4.20 -15.20 6.34
N PHE A 165 -3.88 -16.03 5.39
CA PHE A 165 -3.63 -17.46 5.58
C PHE A 165 -2.18 -17.78 5.29
N SER A 166 -1.55 -18.53 6.16
CA SER A 166 -0.17 -18.97 6.00
C SER A 166 -0.03 -20.45 6.29
N TYR A 167 0.78 -21.12 5.47
CA TYR A 167 1.10 -22.53 5.63
C TYR A 167 2.49 -22.83 5.09
N LYS A 168 3.36 -23.35 5.96
CA LYS A 168 4.76 -23.71 5.61
C LYS A 168 5.51 -22.56 4.92
N TYR A 169 5.51 -22.56 3.59
CA TYR A 169 6.27 -21.64 2.75
C TYR A 169 5.37 -20.68 1.96
N LEU A 170 4.08 -20.72 2.20
CA LEU A 170 3.09 -19.93 1.46
C LEU A 170 2.31 -19.02 2.41
N LEU A 171 2.16 -17.76 2.01
CA LEU A 171 1.32 -16.79 2.65
C LEU A 171 0.41 -16.16 1.59
N VAL A 172 -0.88 -16.11 1.87
CA VAL A 172 -1.90 -15.50 1.02
C VAL A 172 -2.74 -14.57 1.88
N GLY A 173 -2.99 -13.38 1.42
CA GLY A 173 -3.85 -12.44 2.12
C GLY A 173 -4.75 -11.66 1.18
N ALA A 174 -5.88 -11.23 1.71
CA ALA A 174 -6.73 -10.25 1.07
C ALA A 174 -7.38 -9.32 2.10
N SER A 175 -7.67 -8.11 1.67
CA SER A 175 -8.31 -7.09 2.51
C SER A 175 -9.13 -6.13 1.68
N ILE A 176 -10.08 -5.50 2.35
CA ILE A 176 -10.76 -4.30 1.85
C ILE A 176 -10.42 -3.17 2.82
N THR A 177 -9.87 -2.09 2.29
CA THR A 177 -9.57 -0.88 3.06
C THR A 177 -10.48 0.26 2.61
N HIS A 178 -10.69 1.23 3.50
CA HIS A 178 -11.59 2.36 3.28
C HIS A 178 -13.03 1.91 2.95
N LEU A 179 -13.56 0.97 3.72
CA LEU A 179 -14.88 0.35 3.52
C LEU A 179 -16.04 1.35 3.37
N PRO A 180 -16.10 2.48 4.12
CA PRO A 180 -17.14 3.47 3.91
C PRO A 180 -17.14 4.11 2.53
N GLY A 181 -16.00 4.04 1.80
CA GLY A 181 -15.88 4.56 0.45
C GLY A 181 -16.48 5.96 0.37
N ILE A 182 -15.83 6.96 0.98
CA ILE A 182 -16.39 8.31 1.02
C ILE A 182 -16.36 8.88 -0.37
N THR A 183 -17.50 8.82 -1.01
CA THR A 183 -17.77 9.49 -2.28
C THR A 183 -18.51 10.80 -1.99
N GLN A 184 -17.83 11.75 -1.37
CA GLN A 184 -18.32 13.12 -1.38
C GLN A 184 -17.53 13.89 -2.43
N ASP A 185 -18.25 14.59 -3.27
CA ASP A 185 -17.82 15.46 -4.34
C ASP A 185 -16.44 15.16 -4.98
N VAL A 186 -16.45 14.76 -6.22
CA VAL A 186 -15.39 14.19 -7.06
C VAL A 186 -14.05 14.98 -7.03
N ARG A 187 -14.03 16.18 -6.47
CA ARG A 187 -12.87 17.08 -6.53
C ARG A 187 -12.00 17.11 -5.26
N THR A 188 -12.51 16.81 -4.09
CA THR A 188 -11.80 17.18 -2.87
C THR A 188 -11.66 16.11 -1.79
N THR A 189 -12.49 15.07 -1.74
CA THR A 189 -12.60 14.29 -0.48
C THR A 189 -12.78 12.78 -0.61
N ALA A 190 -12.64 12.22 -1.78
CA ALA A 190 -12.80 10.78 -1.91
C ALA A 190 -11.62 10.01 -1.33
N ALA A 191 -11.87 9.16 -0.34
CA ALA A 191 -11.02 8.01 -0.01
C ALA A 191 -11.69 6.79 -0.66
N PRO A 192 -11.29 6.40 -1.88
CA PRO A 192 -11.88 5.26 -2.56
C PRO A 192 -11.55 3.99 -1.77
N SER A 193 -12.48 3.04 -1.73
CA SER A 193 -12.18 1.73 -1.16
C SER A 193 -11.17 0.98 -2.01
N HIS A 194 -10.27 0.24 -1.38
CA HIS A 194 -9.31 -0.60 -2.07
C HIS A 194 -9.56 -2.07 -1.74
N ILE A 195 -9.47 -2.93 -2.75
CA ILE A 195 -9.32 -4.38 -2.56
C ILE A 195 -7.84 -4.70 -2.77
N ASN A 196 -7.21 -5.26 -1.76
CA ASN A 196 -5.85 -5.76 -1.81
C ASN A 196 -5.87 -7.28 -1.78
N ALA A 197 -5.04 -7.91 -2.60
CA ALA A 197 -4.78 -9.35 -2.57
C ALA A 197 -3.30 -9.58 -2.80
N TYR A 198 -2.70 -10.51 -2.07
CA TYR A 198 -1.30 -10.82 -2.24
C TYR A 198 -1.01 -12.29 -1.97
N VAL A 199 0.03 -12.76 -2.62
CA VAL A 199 0.63 -14.06 -2.39
C VAL A 199 2.13 -13.90 -2.22
N ARG A 200 2.70 -14.65 -1.29
CA ARG A 200 4.12 -14.62 -0.97
C ARG A 200 4.61 -16.02 -0.69
N GLY A 201 5.75 -16.34 -1.28
CA GLY A 201 6.46 -17.59 -1.03
C GLY A 201 7.69 -17.37 -0.16
N ASN A 202 8.19 -18.46 0.45
CA ASN A 202 9.51 -18.51 1.05
C ASN A 202 10.15 -19.84 0.62
N ILE A 203 11.13 -19.78 -0.27
CA ILE A 203 11.81 -20.94 -0.82
C ILE A 203 13.18 -21.05 -0.17
N PRO A 204 13.37 -21.98 0.80
CA PRO A 204 14.67 -22.19 1.38
C PRO A 204 15.64 -22.79 0.34
N LEU A 205 16.79 -22.19 0.21
CA LEU A 205 17.87 -22.61 -0.67
C LEU A 205 19.07 -23.08 0.17
N PRO A 206 20.03 -23.83 -0.42
CA PRO A 206 21.28 -24.15 0.25
C PRO A 206 22.03 -22.92 0.77
N GLU A 207 22.99 -23.13 1.68
CA GLU A 207 23.92 -22.11 2.18
C GLU A 207 23.22 -20.92 2.87
N LYS A 208 22.10 -21.17 3.59
CA LYS A 208 21.34 -20.17 4.37
C LYS A 208 20.64 -19.11 3.52
N PHE A 209 20.41 -19.35 2.25
CA PHE A 209 19.63 -18.47 1.41
C PHE A 209 18.14 -18.81 1.48
N ASN A 210 17.33 -17.78 1.46
CA ASN A 210 15.89 -17.88 1.21
C ASN A 210 15.54 -16.99 0.03
N LEU A 211 14.71 -17.49 -0.87
CA LEU A 211 14.16 -16.70 -1.96
C LEU A 211 12.69 -16.44 -1.71
N ILE A 212 12.30 -15.18 -1.75
CA ILE A 212 10.96 -14.70 -1.40
C ILE A 212 10.32 -14.05 -2.62
N PRO A 213 9.63 -14.84 -3.48
CA PRO A 213 8.76 -14.29 -4.50
C PRO A 213 7.50 -13.73 -3.86
N ALA A 214 7.03 -12.58 -4.36
CA ALA A 214 5.76 -12.02 -3.97
C ALA A 214 5.03 -11.39 -5.16
N PHE A 215 3.71 -11.47 -5.11
CA PHE A 215 2.80 -10.77 -6.01
C PHE A 215 1.76 -10.06 -5.17
N THR A 216 1.50 -8.80 -5.49
CA THR A 216 0.45 -8.00 -4.86
C THR A 216 -0.43 -7.38 -5.94
N TYR A 217 -1.72 -7.46 -5.74
CA TYR A 217 -2.74 -6.82 -6.55
C TYR A 217 -3.53 -5.85 -5.69
N THR A 218 -3.76 -4.64 -6.19
CA THR A 218 -4.67 -3.66 -5.58
C THR A 218 -5.59 -3.12 -6.64
N ASN A 219 -6.89 -3.16 -6.35
CA ASN A 219 -7.91 -2.49 -7.11
C ASN A 219 -8.42 -1.28 -6.32
N ILE A 220 -8.38 -0.09 -6.91
CA ILE A 220 -8.77 1.18 -6.30
C ILE A 220 -10.17 1.54 -6.77
N GLY A 221 -11.08 1.89 -5.84
CA GLY A 221 -12.47 2.22 -6.13
C GLY A 221 -13.40 1.01 -6.25
N ALA A 222 -13.01 -0.14 -5.69
CA ALA A 222 -13.68 -1.42 -5.89
C ALA A 222 -15.01 -1.59 -5.14
N CYS A 223 -15.31 -0.79 -4.12
CA CYS A 223 -16.51 -0.95 -3.31
C CYS A 223 -17.18 0.40 -3.02
N ASN A 224 -18.49 0.45 -3.14
CA ASN A 224 -19.28 1.62 -2.76
C ASN A 224 -20.34 1.22 -1.73
N MET A 225 -20.08 1.52 -0.46
CA MET A 225 -21.00 1.21 0.64
C MET A 225 -22.33 1.97 0.57
N GLY A 226 -22.37 3.12 -0.08
CA GLY A 226 -23.62 3.85 -0.32
C GLY A 226 -24.60 3.01 -1.16
N LYS A 227 -24.09 2.28 -2.15
CA LYS A 227 -24.88 1.37 -2.99
C LYS A 227 -25.29 0.08 -2.26
N LEU A 228 -24.47 -0.37 -1.28
CA LEU A 228 -24.84 -1.46 -0.38
C LEU A 228 -26.09 -1.12 0.44
N ILE A 229 -26.14 0.09 0.96
CA ILE A 229 -27.26 0.58 1.79
C ILE A 229 -28.51 0.79 0.92
N SER A 230 -28.37 1.20 -0.34
CA SER A 230 -29.50 1.35 -1.29
C SER A 230 -30.01 0.02 -1.85
N GLY A 231 -29.34 -1.10 -1.58
CA GLY A 231 -29.76 -2.44 -2.03
C GLY A 231 -29.38 -2.78 -3.48
N GLU A 232 -28.57 -1.97 -4.12
CA GLU A 232 -28.07 -2.20 -5.48
C GLU A 232 -26.86 -3.16 -5.48
N LEU A 233 -27.12 -4.42 -5.14
CA LEU A 233 -26.10 -5.47 -4.97
C LEU A 233 -25.20 -5.68 -6.20
N SER A 234 -25.70 -5.45 -7.40
CA SER A 234 -24.94 -5.61 -8.65
C SER A 234 -23.82 -4.59 -8.84
N GLU A 235 -23.85 -3.46 -8.12
CA GLU A 235 -22.88 -2.39 -8.21
C GLU A 235 -21.98 -2.26 -6.97
N ILE A 236 -22.12 -3.16 -6.00
CA ILE A 236 -21.31 -3.16 -4.75
C ILE A 236 -19.85 -3.42 -5.05
N LEU A 237 -19.59 -4.33 -5.98
CA LEU A 237 -18.25 -4.68 -6.48
C LEU A 237 -18.08 -4.10 -7.88
N SER A 238 -18.17 -2.79 -8.03
CA SER A 238 -17.68 -2.17 -9.26
C SER A 238 -16.17 -2.38 -9.30
N ILE A 239 -15.69 -3.14 -10.26
CA ILE A 239 -14.25 -3.24 -10.54
C ILE A 239 -13.77 -1.81 -10.77
N GLY A 240 -12.99 -1.27 -9.83
CA GLY A 240 -12.43 0.07 -9.92
C GLY A 240 -11.62 0.20 -11.20
N GLN A 241 -11.51 1.41 -11.69
CA GLN A 241 -10.82 1.67 -12.97
C GLN A 241 -9.31 1.56 -12.87
N GLU A 242 -8.75 1.57 -11.66
CA GLU A 242 -7.31 1.54 -11.43
C GLU A 242 -6.86 0.22 -10.80
N HIS A 243 -5.94 -0.44 -11.48
CA HIS A 243 -5.34 -1.71 -11.07
C HIS A 243 -3.84 -1.53 -10.90
N VAL A 244 -3.34 -1.81 -9.71
CA VAL A 244 -1.90 -1.82 -9.43
C VAL A 244 -1.46 -3.24 -9.17
N MET A 245 -0.45 -3.69 -9.91
CA MET A 245 0.14 -5.02 -9.76
C MET A 245 1.63 -4.88 -9.52
N ASP A 246 2.10 -5.47 -8.42
CA ASP A 246 3.50 -5.49 -8.04
C ASP A 246 4.01 -6.93 -8.02
N LEU A 247 5.12 -7.18 -8.69
CA LEU A 247 5.87 -8.41 -8.65
C LEU A 247 7.20 -8.14 -7.96
N SER A 248 7.61 -8.97 -7.02
CA SER A 248 8.92 -8.82 -6.40
C SER A 248 9.59 -10.17 -6.14
N MET A 249 10.91 -10.13 -6.10
CA MET A 249 11.76 -11.26 -5.77
C MET A 249 12.88 -10.76 -4.84
N THR A 250 12.93 -11.29 -3.63
CA THR A 250 13.94 -10.91 -2.64
C THR A 250 14.74 -12.14 -2.22
N ALA A 251 16.05 -12.04 -2.31
CA ALA A 251 16.98 -13.02 -1.76
C ALA A 251 17.41 -12.57 -0.37
N VAL A 252 17.32 -13.47 0.60
CA VAL A 252 17.69 -13.24 2.00
C VAL A 252 18.81 -14.20 2.36
N TYR A 253 19.89 -13.68 2.92
CA TYR A 253 21.04 -14.44 3.38
C TYR A 253 21.15 -14.44 4.91
N ASP A 254 21.25 -15.62 5.50
CA ASP A 254 21.38 -15.86 6.96
C ASP A 254 20.26 -15.18 7.79
N GLY A 255 19.10 -14.89 7.18
CA GLY A 255 18.03 -14.11 7.83
C GLY A 255 18.40 -12.66 8.17
N LYS A 256 19.54 -12.15 7.66
CA LYS A 256 20.09 -10.84 8.07
C LYS A 256 20.23 -9.86 6.92
N TYR A 257 20.63 -10.31 5.76
CA TYR A 257 20.88 -9.44 4.61
C TYR A 257 19.90 -9.75 3.53
N TRP A 258 19.35 -8.74 2.89
CA TRP A 258 18.48 -8.95 1.74
C TRP A 258 18.83 -8.04 0.58
N LEU A 259 18.60 -8.58 -0.60
CA LEU A 259 18.64 -7.87 -1.86
C LEU A 259 17.44 -8.30 -2.68
N GLY A 260 16.70 -7.35 -3.22
CA GLY A 260 15.49 -7.63 -3.98
C GLY A 260 15.35 -6.76 -5.21
N VAL A 261 14.53 -7.24 -6.11
CA VAL A 261 14.05 -6.50 -7.28
C VAL A 261 12.53 -6.56 -7.31
N GLY A 262 11.92 -5.47 -7.74
CA GLY A 262 10.48 -5.35 -7.89
C GLY A 262 10.12 -4.78 -9.25
N TYR A 263 8.93 -5.10 -9.72
CA TYR A 263 8.35 -4.52 -10.92
C TYR A 263 6.89 -4.17 -10.68
N ARG A 264 6.58 -2.90 -10.64
CA ARG A 264 5.21 -2.38 -10.65
C ARG A 264 4.81 -2.19 -12.10
N ILE A 265 3.83 -2.97 -12.55
CA ILE A 265 3.44 -3.03 -13.96
C ILE A 265 3.13 -1.62 -14.49
N ASN A 266 3.77 -1.24 -15.59
CA ASN A 266 3.66 0.05 -16.27
C ASN A 266 4.02 1.28 -15.40
N SER A 267 4.70 1.11 -14.28
CA SER A 267 5.00 2.22 -13.35
C SER A 267 6.47 2.31 -12.97
N ALA A 268 7.04 1.28 -12.34
CA ALA A 268 8.40 1.37 -11.82
C ALA A 268 9.11 0.01 -11.76
N VAL A 269 10.42 0.05 -11.84
CA VAL A 269 11.32 -1.03 -11.44
C VAL A 269 12.00 -0.63 -10.15
N SER A 270 11.95 -1.49 -9.14
CA SER A 270 12.50 -1.27 -7.82
C SER A 270 13.75 -2.11 -7.59
N ILE A 271 14.75 -1.55 -6.95
CA ILE A 271 15.89 -2.26 -6.39
C ILE A 271 15.90 -1.99 -4.89
N MET A 272 15.86 -3.03 -4.09
CA MET A 272 15.78 -2.93 -2.65
C MET A 272 16.89 -3.71 -1.98
N ALA A 273 17.45 -3.15 -0.91
CA ALA A 273 18.49 -3.80 -0.13
C ALA A 273 18.41 -3.38 1.34
N GLY A 274 18.88 -4.23 2.22
CA GLY A 274 18.94 -3.88 3.63
C GLY A 274 19.53 -4.98 4.47
N PHE A 275 19.52 -4.75 5.78
CA PHE A 275 20.05 -5.70 6.74
C PHE A 275 19.27 -5.68 8.06
N GLU A 276 19.35 -6.80 8.76
CA GLU A 276 18.83 -6.98 10.11
C GLU A 276 19.97 -7.24 11.08
N TRP A 277 20.00 -6.47 12.16
CA TRP A 277 20.93 -6.66 13.25
C TRP A 277 20.14 -6.79 14.56
N GLN A 278 20.10 -8.02 15.08
CA GLN A 278 19.29 -8.37 16.23
C GLN A 278 17.79 -8.13 15.97
N TRP A 279 17.24 -7.03 16.48
CA TRP A 279 15.83 -6.66 16.35
C TRP A 279 15.64 -5.44 15.45
N LEU A 280 16.72 -4.86 14.96
CA LEU A 280 16.70 -3.67 14.11
C LEU A 280 16.86 -4.07 12.66
N ARG A 281 15.92 -3.64 11.81
CA ARG A 281 15.97 -3.78 10.35
C ARG A 281 16.09 -2.41 9.72
N ILE A 282 16.99 -2.27 8.79
CA ILE A 282 17.16 -1.06 8.00
C ILE A 282 17.14 -1.45 6.54
N GLY A 283 16.28 -0.80 5.76
CA GLY A 283 16.14 -1.03 4.33
C GLY A 283 16.11 0.26 3.53
N TYR A 284 16.49 0.12 2.28
CA TYR A 284 16.46 1.17 1.29
C TYR A 284 15.97 0.61 -0.03
N CYS A 285 15.04 1.33 -0.66
CA CYS A 285 14.55 1.02 -1.98
C CYS A 285 14.72 2.22 -2.92
N TYR A 286 15.14 1.92 -4.13
CA TYR A 286 15.26 2.86 -5.22
C TYR A 286 14.36 2.41 -6.35
N ASP A 287 13.35 3.25 -6.69
CA ASP A 287 12.45 2.98 -7.80
C ASP A 287 12.84 3.84 -9.00
N VAL A 288 12.99 3.19 -10.13
CA VAL A 288 13.14 3.83 -11.44
C VAL A 288 11.79 3.81 -12.14
N SER A 289 11.27 4.97 -12.50
CA SER A 289 10.01 5.05 -13.24
C SER A 289 10.18 4.45 -14.63
N VAL A 290 9.19 3.66 -15.07
CA VAL A 290 9.10 3.08 -16.41
C VAL A 290 7.70 3.39 -16.97
N GLY A 291 7.52 3.22 -18.28
CA GLY A 291 6.24 3.53 -18.92
C GLY A 291 6.06 5.01 -19.24
N PRO A 292 4.83 5.54 -19.30
CA PRO A 292 4.56 6.91 -19.77
C PRO A 292 5.27 8.00 -18.95
N ALA A 293 5.50 7.75 -17.67
CA ALA A 293 6.16 8.71 -16.77
C ALA A 293 7.69 8.75 -16.88
N TRP A 294 8.31 7.81 -17.58
CA TRP A 294 9.77 7.73 -17.75
C TRP A 294 10.41 9.03 -18.20
N SER A 295 9.79 9.76 -19.14
CA SER A 295 10.32 11.01 -19.67
C SER A 295 10.20 12.19 -18.70
N LEU A 296 9.38 12.06 -17.68
CA LEU A 296 9.04 13.12 -16.74
C LEU A 296 9.69 12.91 -15.37
N THR A 297 9.99 11.67 -14.99
CA THR A 297 10.41 11.34 -13.63
C THR A 297 11.71 10.57 -13.60
N SER A 298 12.62 10.92 -12.69
CA SER A 298 13.91 10.25 -12.62
C SER A 298 13.94 9.16 -11.55
N SER A 299 13.51 9.41 -10.32
CA SER A 299 13.73 8.47 -9.24
C SER A 299 12.77 8.65 -8.07
N THR A 300 12.51 7.55 -7.37
CA THR A 300 11.83 7.54 -6.08
C THR A 300 12.73 6.84 -5.06
N HIS A 301 12.82 7.41 -3.88
CA HIS A 301 13.63 6.90 -2.79
C HIS A 301 12.73 6.51 -1.63
N GLU A 302 12.95 5.32 -1.06
CA GLU A 302 12.25 4.84 0.12
C GLU A 302 13.27 4.34 1.13
N VAL A 303 13.12 4.78 2.38
CA VAL A 303 13.92 4.33 3.52
C VAL A 303 12.99 3.73 4.54
N MET A 304 13.33 2.56 5.05
CA MET A 304 12.60 1.93 6.14
C MET A 304 13.46 1.64 7.35
N LEU A 305 12.84 1.72 8.51
CA LEU A 305 13.40 1.33 9.79
C LEU A 305 12.37 0.50 10.55
N SER A 306 12.74 -0.66 11.04
CA SER A 306 11.88 -1.51 11.84
C SER A 306 12.58 -2.05 13.06
N PHE A 307 11.90 -1.98 14.21
CA PHE A 307 12.25 -2.73 15.40
C PHE A 307 11.25 -3.87 15.53
N ALA A 308 11.75 -5.12 15.54
CA ALA A 308 10.89 -6.30 15.52
C ALA A 308 11.40 -7.40 16.45
N ILE A 309 10.47 -7.99 17.20
CA ILE A 309 10.68 -9.21 17.99
C ILE A 309 9.79 -10.29 17.39
N PRO A 310 10.34 -11.42 16.89
CA PRO A 310 9.55 -12.46 16.27
C PRO A 310 8.65 -13.18 17.27
N THR A 311 7.58 -13.80 16.79
CA THR A 311 6.76 -14.76 17.53
C THR A 311 7.57 -16.02 17.81
N LYS A 312 7.07 -16.88 18.73
CA LYS A 312 7.70 -18.19 18.99
C LYS A 312 7.65 -19.12 17.76
N LYS A 313 6.67 -18.95 16.91
CA LYS A 313 6.47 -19.73 15.67
C LYS A 313 6.22 -18.77 14.52
N PRO A 314 7.24 -18.04 14.04
CA PRO A 314 7.07 -17.17 12.89
C PRO A 314 6.71 -17.99 11.66
N VAL A 315 5.72 -17.54 10.92
CA VAL A 315 5.17 -18.33 9.80
C VAL A 315 5.98 -18.16 8.53
N ILE A 316 6.28 -16.93 8.15
CA ILE A 316 7.09 -16.59 6.98
C ILE A 316 7.87 -15.31 7.27
N TRP A 317 9.14 -15.30 6.87
CA TRP A 317 10.01 -14.14 6.97
C TRP A 317 9.63 -13.07 5.96
#